data_a03d340546f7133eae6875cfe5f8fdaf
#
_entry.id   a03d340546f7133eae6875cfe5f8fdaf
#
_cell.length_a   1.000
_cell.length_b   1.000
_cell.length_c   1.000
_cell.angle_alpha   90.00
_cell.angle_beta   90.00
_cell.angle_gamma   90.00
#
_symmetry.space_group_name_H-M   'P 1'
#
loop_
_entity.id
_entity.type
_entity.pdbx_description
1 polymer ?
#
loop_
_entity_poly.entity_id
_entity_poly.type
_entity_poly.pdbx_seq_one_letter_code
_entity_poly.pdbx_strand_id
1 'polypeptide(L)'
;MESLNIFIRSIFIDNMVFAFFFGMCSYIAVSKSVKTALGLGAAVTFVMVMTVPLNYLLYEYVLKANALVEGVDLNFLSFIVFIATIAAFVQLVEMIVEKFSPTLYSQLGIFLPLIAVNCAIMGGSLFMQQKVDGGELTSLWQTIVYGLGSGLGWWLAIVMMAAIREKTTYSHIPAALKGPGIAFIITGLMGIAFMIFSGIQF
;
A
#
# COMPACT_ATOMS: atom_id res chain seq x y z
N MET A 1 15.20 14.97 11.27
CA MET A 1 15.90 13.67 11.13
C MET A 1 14.92 12.51 11.26
N GLU A 2 14.02 12.50 12.24
CA GLU A 2 13.03 11.41 12.44
C GLU A 2 12.12 11.16 11.24
N SER A 3 11.55 12.21 10.64
CA SER A 3 10.66 12.05 9.47
C SER A 3 11.37 11.44 8.26
N LEU A 4 12.64 11.75 8.04
CA LEU A 4 13.43 11.17 6.96
C LEU A 4 13.72 9.68 7.21
N ASN A 5 14.00 9.33 8.48
CA ASN A 5 14.18 7.95 8.88
C ASN A 5 12.90 7.13 8.69
N ILE A 6 11.74 7.65 9.13
CA ILE A 6 10.43 7.02 8.89
C ILE A 6 10.20 6.82 7.40
N PHE A 7 10.50 7.80 6.56
CA PHE A 7 10.32 7.74 5.12
C PHE A 7 11.17 6.64 4.47
N ILE A 8 12.47 6.62 4.74
CA ILE A 8 13.40 5.63 4.17
C ILE A 8 13.04 4.22 4.68
N ARG A 9 12.76 4.09 5.96
CA ARG A 9 12.36 2.82 6.56
C ARG A 9 11.09 2.27 5.94
N SER A 10 10.09 3.12 5.70
CA SER A 10 8.81 2.71 5.09
C SER A 10 8.95 2.25 3.64
N ILE A 11 9.93 2.78 2.89
CA ILE A 11 10.15 2.39 1.48
C ILE A 11 10.87 1.05 1.41
N PHE A 12 11.97 0.86 2.18
CA PHE A 12 12.90 -0.24 2.00
C PHE A 12 12.73 -1.35 3.04
N ILE A 13 12.60 -1.02 4.33
CA ILE A 13 12.56 -2.00 5.41
C ILE A 13 11.14 -2.50 5.63
N ASP A 14 10.20 -1.57 5.87
CA ASP A 14 8.79 -1.87 6.11
C ASP A 14 7.97 -1.87 4.80
N ASN A 15 8.58 -2.38 3.71
CA ASN A 15 7.92 -2.44 2.41
C ASN A 15 6.73 -3.40 2.46
N MET A 16 5.53 -2.91 2.08
CA MET A 16 4.29 -3.69 2.16
C MET A 16 4.32 -4.98 1.35
N VAL A 17 5.04 -5.02 0.22
CA VAL A 17 5.13 -6.22 -0.63
C VAL A 17 6.20 -7.17 -0.11
N PHE A 18 7.43 -6.69 0.10
CA PHE A 18 8.57 -7.55 0.36
C PHE A 18 8.69 -8.01 1.81
N ALA A 19 8.27 -7.20 2.78
CA ALA A 19 8.30 -7.57 4.19
C ALA A 19 7.04 -8.31 4.63
N PHE A 20 5.86 -7.91 4.13
CA PHE A 20 4.58 -8.38 4.64
C PHE A 20 3.71 -9.09 3.61
N PHE A 21 4.10 -9.11 2.34
CA PHE A 21 3.33 -9.69 1.22
C PHE A 21 1.94 -9.08 1.04
N PHE A 22 1.73 -7.85 1.47
CA PHE A 22 0.46 -7.17 1.31
C PHE A 22 0.29 -6.56 -0.09
N GLY A 23 -0.93 -6.65 -0.61
CA GLY A 23 -1.26 -6.17 -1.94
C GLY A 23 -0.83 -7.10 -3.07
N MET A 24 -0.54 -8.37 -2.78
CA MET A 24 -0.12 -9.37 -3.78
C MET A 24 -1.18 -9.62 -4.86
N CYS A 25 -2.46 -9.49 -4.56
CA CYS A 25 -3.54 -9.67 -5.52
C CYS A 25 -3.43 -8.66 -6.68
N SER A 26 -3.35 -7.37 -6.38
CA SER A 26 -3.16 -6.32 -7.38
C SER A 26 -1.76 -6.33 -7.98
N TYR A 27 -0.74 -6.61 -7.19
CA TYR A 27 0.64 -6.75 -7.61
C TYR A 27 0.82 -7.81 -8.71
N ILE A 28 0.28 -9.03 -8.53
CA ILE A 28 0.36 -10.10 -9.54
C ILE A 28 -0.52 -9.82 -10.74
N ALA A 29 -1.74 -9.30 -10.53
CA ALA A 29 -2.71 -9.06 -11.59
C ALA A 29 -2.21 -7.99 -12.58
N VAL A 30 -1.61 -6.91 -12.09
CA VAL A 30 -1.31 -5.72 -12.87
C VAL A 30 0.16 -5.64 -13.32
N SER A 31 1.07 -6.42 -12.73
CA SER A 31 2.50 -6.42 -13.09
C SER A 31 2.82 -7.07 -14.45
N LYS A 32 1.85 -7.20 -15.36
CA LYS A 32 2.07 -7.73 -16.73
C LYS A 32 2.65 -6.68 -17.67
N SER A 33 2.45 -5.40 -17.41
CA SER A 33 2.91 -4.28 -18.22
C SER A 33 3.43 -3.16 -17.32
N VAL A 34 4.60 -2.63 -17.64
CA VAL A 34 5.22 -1.51 -16.90
C VAL A 34 4.32 -0.27 -16.94
N LYS A 35 3.69 0.03 -18.08
CA LYS A 35 2.80 1.19 -18.23
C LYS A 35 1.61 1.14 -17.26
N THR A 36 0.98 -0.02 -17.15
CA THR A 36 -0.17 -0.23 -16.25
C THR A 36 0.27 -0.22 -14.79
N ALA A 37 1.44 -0.81 -14.48
CA ALA A 37 2.02 -0.81 -13.15
C ALA A 37 2.37 0.60 -12.66
N LEU A 38 2.88 1.46 -13.53
CA LEU A 38 3.14 2.87 -13.22
C LEU A 38 1.84 3.62 -12.87
N GLY A 39 0.80 3.44 -13.65
CA GLY A 39 -0.50 4.10 -13.40
C GLY A 39 -1.15 3.64 -12.11
N LEU A 40 -1.22 2.33 -11.87
CA LEU A 40 -1.79 1.79 -10.64
C LEU A 40 -0.95 2.16 -9.41
N GLY A 41 0.38 2.11 -9.52
CA GLY A 41 1.26 2.48 -8.42
C GLY A 41 1.09 3.94 -7.99
N ALA A 42 0.96 4.85 -8.95
CA ALA A 42 0.66 6.25 -8.66
C ALA A 42 -0.70 6.42 -7.97
N ALA A 43 -1.73 5.73 -8.45
CA ALA A 43 -3.07 5.78 -7.87
C ALA A 43 -3.09 5.23 -6.43
N VAL A 44 -2.45 4.08 -6.18
CA VAL A 44 -2.34 3.49 -4.84
C VAL A 44 -1.58 4.42 -3.89
N THR A 45 -0.46 5.01 -4.36
CA THR A 45 0.31 5.97 -3.55
C THR A 45 -0.54 7.18 -3.17
N PHE A 46 -1.29 7.75 -4.13
CA PHE A 46 -2.20 8.86 -3.88
C PHE A 46 -3.26 8.50 -2.83
N VAL A 47 -3.90 7.35 -2.98
CA VAL A 47 -4.91 6.88 -2.01
C VAL A 47 -4.28 6.68 -0.63
N MET A 48 -3.09 6.06 -0.52
CA MET A 48 -2.41 5.88 0.76
C MET A 48 -2.06 7.20 1.45
N VAL A 49 -1.56 8.18 0.70
CA VAL A 49 -1.23 9.51 1.25
C VAL A 49 -2.46 10.21 1.82
N MET A 50 -3.63 9.96 1.29
CA MET A 50 -4.87 10.57 1.77
C MET A 50 -5.55 9.74 2.87
N THR A 51 -5.61 8.41 2.71
CA THR A 51 -6.37 7.55 3.64
C THR A 51 -5.65 7.26 4.94
N VAL A 52 -4.30 7.13 4.92
CA VAL A 52 -3.54 6.84 6.15
C VAL A 52 -3.63 7.98 7.16
N PRO A 53 -3.44 9.27 6.80
CA PRO A 53 -3.68 10.38 7.74
C PRO A 53 -5.13 10.52 8.17
N LEU A 54 -6.07 10.24 7.26
CA LEU A 54 -7.50 10.27 7.59
C LEU A 54 -7.85 9.21 8.64
N ASN A 55 -7.35 7.99 8.45
CA ASN A 55 -7.51 6.92 9.42
C ASN A 55 -6.79 7.21 10.76
N TYR A 56 -5.66 7.91 10.72
CA TYR A 56 -4.99 8.40 11.93
C TYR A 56 -5.87 9.36 12.72
N LEU A 57 -6.49 10.34 12.04
CA LEU A 57 -7.42 11.27 12.70
C LEU A 57 -8.62 10.53 13.29
N LEU A 58 -9.21 9.60 12.55
CA LEU A 58 -10.31 8.78 13.07
C LEU A 58 -9.88 7.92 14.27
N TYR A 59 -8.67 7.36 14.22
CA TYR A 59 -8.13 6.58 15.32
C TYR A 59 -7.94 7.43 16.58
N GLU A 60 -7.27 8.56 16.47
CA GLU A 60 -6.94 9.43 17.61
C GLU A 60 -8.19 10.08 18.23
N TYR A 61 -9.17 10.52 17.40
CA TYR A 61 -10.33 11.25 17.88
C TYR A 61 -11.57 10.41 18.15
N VAL A 62 -11.68 9.23 17.57
CA VAL A 62 -12.92 8.41 17.63
C VAL A 62 -12.67 7.05 18.28
N LEU A 63 -11.61 6.35 17.90
CA LEU A 63 -11.40 4.94 18.29
C LEU A 63 -10.54 4.76 19.53
N LYS A 64 -9.66 5.72 19.85
CA LYS A 64 -8.78 5.60 21.01
C LYS A 64 -9.61 5.54 22.31
N ALA A 65 -9.18 4.72 23.26
CA ALA A 65 -9.85 4.58 24.54
C ALA A 65 -10.10 5.94 25.21
N ASN A 66 -11.34 6.17 25.63
CA ASN A 66 -11.83 7.42 26.24
C ASN A 66 -11.94 8.64 25.28
N ALA A 67 -11.91 8.45 23.93
CA ALA A 67 -12.07 9.58 23.02
C ALA A 67 -13.53 10.10 22.95
N LEU A 68 -14.53 9.22 22.87
CA LEU A 68 -15.95 9.57 22.78
C LEU A 68 -16.77 9.17 24.01
N VAL A 69 -16.50 8.01 24.62
CA VAL A 69 -17.25 7.48 25.76
C VAL A 69 -16.27 6.93 26.78
N GLU A 70 -16.30 7.45 28.02
CA GLU A 70 -15.50 6.95 29.12
C GLU A 70 -15.86 5.50 29.44
N GLY A 71 -14.89 4.60 29.35
CA GLY A 71 -15.03 3.19 29.75
C GLY A 71 -15.36 2.19 28.63
N VAL A 72 -15.40 2.60 27.35
CA VAL A 72 -15.62 1.71 26.22
C VAL A 72 -14.42 1.76 25.26
N ASP A 73 -13.73 0.64 25.10
CA ASP A 73 -12.64 0.46 24.13
C ASP A 73 -13.22 0.17 22.74
N LEU A 74 -13.28 1.19 21.87
CA LEU A 74 -13.71 1.06 20.48
C LEU A 74 -12.59 0.56 19.56
N ASN A 75 -11.42 0.22 20.11
CA ASN A 75 -10.27 -0.25 19.34
C ASN A 75 -10.58 -1.53 18.54
N PHE A 76 -11.50 -2.35 19.03
CA PHE A 76 -12.03 -3.52 18.32
C PHE A 76 -12.67 -3.17 16.97
N LEU A 77 -13.29 -1.99 16.84
CA LEU A 77 -13.94 -1.56 15.61
C LEU A 77 -12.98 -0.90 14.61
N SER A 78 -11.72 -0.69 14.97
CA SER A 78 -10.73 0.01 14.13
C SER A 78 -10.62 -0.60 12.73
N PHE A 79 -10.60 -1.93 12.65
CA PHE A 79 -10.52 -2.66 11.40
C PHE A 79 -11.69 -2.35 10.46
N ILE A 80 -12.91 -2.38 10.96
CA ILE A 80 -14.13 -2.12 10.18
C ILE A 80 -14.20 -0.65 9.75
N VAL A 81 -13.85 0.27 10.65
CA VAL A 81 -13.84 1.70 10.36
C VAL A 81 -12.81 2.04 9.29
N PHE A 82 -11.61 1.48 9.35
CA PHE A 82 -10.58 1.71 8.35
C PHE A 82 -10.98 1.20 6.97
N ILE A 83 -11.56 -0.01 6.87
CA ILE A 83 -12.08 -0.53 5.60
C ILE A 83 -13.17 0.39 5.05
N ALA A 84 -14.14 0.79 5.88
CA ALA A 84 -15.24 1.65 5.47
C ALA A 84 -14.71 3.01 4.96
N THR A 85 -13.75 3.61 5.66
CA THR A 85 -13.14 4.88 5.28
C THR A 85 -12.39 4.78 3.96
N ILE A 86 -11.58 3.73 3.78
CA ILE A 86 -10.84 3.49 2.55
C ILE A 86 -11.81 3.29 1.38
N ALA A 87 -12.84 2.46 1.55
CA ALA A 87 -13.84 2.20 0.52
C ALA A 87 -14.60 3.48 0.14
N ALA A 88 -15.04 4.26 1.11
CA ALA A 88 -15.75 5.52 0.89
C ALA A 88 -14.87 6.54 0.14
N PHE A 89 -13.60 6.65 0.54
CA PHE A 89 -12.65 7.56 -0.12
C PHE A 89 -12.37 7.15 -1.56
N VAL A 90 -12.11 5.86 -1.81
CA VAL A 90 -11.88 5.36 -3.17
C VAL A 90 -13.10 5.53 -4.05
N GLN A 91 -14.31 5.30 -3.53
CA GLN A 91 -15.56 5.53 -4.26
C GLN A 91 -15.74 7.01 -4.64
N LEU A 92 -15.38 7.91 -3.74
CA LEU A 92 -15.41 9.35 -4.01
C LEU A 92 -14.40 9.72 -5.11
N VAL A 93 -13.18 9.20 -5.05
CA VAL A 93 -12.16 9.40 -6.09
C VAL A 93 -12.62 8.84 -7.43
N GLU A 94 -13.26 7.68 -7.45
CA GLU A 94 -13.82 7.06 -8.66
C GLU A 94 -14.84 7.99 -9.33
N MET A 95 -15.80 8.51 -8.59
CA MET A 95 -16.80 9.45 -9.10
C MET A 95 -16.18 10.75 -9.65
N ILE A 96 -15.12 11.24 -8.99
CA ILE A 96 -14.39 12.43 -9.45
C ILE A 96 -13.66 12.15 -10.77
N VAL A 97 -12.93 11.03 -10.85
CA VAL A 97 -12.17 10.65 -12.05
C VAL A 97 -13.08 10.37 -13.23
N GLU A 98 -14.22 9.70 -13.02
CA GLU A 98 -15.22 9.45 -14.04
C GLU A 98 -15.74 10.76 -14.65
N LYS A 99 -16.01 11.76 -13.81
CA LYS A 99 -16.55 13.04 -14.25
C LYS A 99 -15.53 13.94 -14.95
N PHE A 100 -14.29 13.99 -14.46
CA PHE A 100 -13.27 14.91 -14.95
C PHE A 100 -12.39 14.34 -16.07
N SER A 101 -12.19 13.04 -16.11
CA SER A 101 -11.27 12.40 -17.06
C SER A 101 -11.76 11.03 -17.51
N PRO A 102 -12.77 10.97 -18.42
CA PRO A 102 -13.32 9.70 -18.89
C PRO A 102 -12.29 8.80 -19.58
N THR A 103 -11.26 9.38 -20.19
CA THR A 103 -10.17 8.64 -20.83
C THR A 103 -9.29 7.90 -19.78
N LEU A 104 -9.02 8.53 -18.65
CA LEU A 104 -8.31 7.93 -17.52
C LEU A 104 -9.18 6.87 -16.84
N TYR A 105 -10.47 7.13 -16.70
CA TYR A 105 -11.43 6.18 -16.18
C TYR A 105 -11.52 4.91 -17.03
N SER A 106 -11.53 5.03 -18.36
CA SER A 106 -11.51 3.88 -19.26
C SER A 106 -10.25 3.00 -19.11
N GLN A 107 -9.10 3.59 -18.77
CA GLN A 107 -7.86 2.85 -18.56
C GLN A 107 -7.71 2.30 -17.13
N LEU A 108 -8.18 3.02 -16.12
CA LEU A 108 -8.07 2.68 -14.71
C LEU A 108 -9.34 2.04 -14.13
N GLY A 109 -10.49 2.16 -14.80
CA GLY A 109 -11.79 1.76 -14.26
C GLY A 109 -11.90 0.29 -13.85
N ILE A 110 -11.19 -0.62 -14.56
CA ILE A 110 -11.10 -2.03 -14.17
C ILE A 110 -10.26 -2.21 -12.89
N PHE A 111 -9.33 -1.30 -12.62
CA PHE A 111 -8.40 -1.38 -11.48
C PHE A 111 -8.86 -0.61 -10.26
N LEU A 112 -9.82 0.31 -10.39
CA LEU A 112 -10.36 1.10 -9.27
C LEU A 112 -10.96 0.24 -8.14
N PRO A 113 -11.79 -0.77 -8.42
CA PRO A 113 -12.23 -1.70 -7.38
C PRO A 113 -11.07 -2.46 -6.72
N LEU A 114 -10.00 -2.75 -7.49
CA LEU A 114 -8.80 -3.39 -6.96
C LEU A 114 -8.02 -2.48 -6.00
N ILE A 115 -8.13 -1.18 -6.14
CA ILE A 115 -7.54 -0.20 -5.21
C ILE A 115 -8.31 -0.18 -3.90
N ALA A 116 -9.65 -0.19 -3.96
CA ALA A 116 -10.51 -0.15 -2.77
C ALA A 116 -10.30 -1.36 -1.84
N VAL A 117 -10.11 -2.56 -2.42
CA VAL A 117 -9.88 -3.81 -1.68
C VAL A 117 -8.39 -4.16 -1.56
N ASN A 118 -7.49 -3.22 -1.79
CA ASN A 118 -6.06 -3.47 -1.76
C ASN A 118 -5.56 -3.67 -0.33
N CYS A 119 -5.07 -4.89 -0.06
CA CYS A 119 -4.53 -5.25 1.25
C CYS A 119 -3.33 -4.38 1.69
N ALA A 120 -2.60 -3.77 0.74
CA ALA A 120 -1.49 -2.88 1.09
C ALA A 120 -1.98 -1.58 1.72
N ILE A 121 -3.09 -1.01 1.23
CA ILE A 121 -3.69 0.21 1.79
C ILE A 121 -4.26 -0.08 3.18
N MET A 122 -4.94 -1.20 3.30
CA MET A 122 -5.45 -1.66 4.59
C MET A 122 -4.30 -1.95 5.58
N GLY A 123 -3.27 -2.67 5.13
CA GLY A 123 -2.07 -2.95 5.91
C GLY A 123 -1.37 -1.68 6.36
N GLY A 124 -1.24 -0.68 5.48
CA GLY A 124 -0.69 0.63 5.81
C GLY A 124 -1.43 1.32 6.96
N SER A 125 -2.76 1.23 6.96
CA SER A 125 -3.58 1.79 8.05
C SER A 125 -3.44 1.02 9.36
N LEU A 126 -3.37 -0.32 9.31
CA LEU A 126 -3.17 -1.15 10.50
C LEU A 126 -1.77 -0.97 11.11
N PHE A 127 -0.74 -0.92 10.28
CA PHE A 127 0.62 -0.65 10.76
C PHE A 127 0.78 0.78 11.27
N MET A 128 0.09 1.74 10.68
CA MET A 128 0.01 3.10 11.22
C MET A 128 -0.55 3.07 12.64
N GLN A 129 -1.67 2.37 12.87
CA GLN A 129 -2.25 2.20 14.21
C GLN A 129 -1.23 1.56 15.17
N GLN A 130 -0.60 0.46 14.79
CA GLN A 130 0.41 -0.22 15.61
C GLN A 130 1.60 0.68 15.95
N LYS A 131 2.07 1.50 15.00
CA LYS A 131 3.16 2.45 15.21
C LYS A 131 2.75 3.63 16.08
N VAL A 132 1.49 4.05 16.03
CA VAL A 132 0.92 5.06 16.94
C VAL A 132 0.86 4.52 18.36
N ASP A 133 0.38 3.30 18.55
CA ASP A 133 0.33 2.64 19.87
C ASP A 133 1.74 2.37 20.43
N GLY A 134 2.70 2.08 19.56
CA GLY A 134 4.12 1.92 19.90
C GLY A 134 4.87 3.24 20.17
N GLY A 135 4.24 4.39 19.92
CA GLY A 135 4.85 5.72 20.10
C GLY A 135 5.84 6.13 19.01
N GLU A 136 5.95 5.37 17.91
CA GLU A 136 6.79 5.71 16.75
C GLU A 136 6.21 6.85 15.92
N LEU A 137 4.87 6.95 15.85
CA LEU A 137 4.14 7.99 15.14
C LEU A 137 3.35 8.84 16.13
N THR A 138 3.82 10.05 16.39
CA THR A 138 3.22 10.98 17.37
C THR A 138 2.55 12.18 16.71
N SER A 139 2.77 12.40 15.42
CA SER A 139 2.32 13.59 14.69
C SER A 139 1.64 13.21 13.37
N LEU A 140 0.62 13.99 13.02
CA LEU A 140 -0.04 13.91 11.71
C LEU A 140 0.97 14.01 10.54
N TRP A 141 2.00 14.86 10.68
CA TRP A 141 3.05 15.01 9.68
C TRP A 141 3.84 13.71 9.46
N GLN A 142 4.23 13.05 10.53
CA GLN A 142 4.92 11.75 10.46
C GLN A 142 4.04 10.69 9.79
N THR A 143 2.75 10.73 10.03
CA THR A 143 1.77 9.81 9.42
C THR A 143 1.63 10.05 7.92
N ILE A 144 1.64 11.31 7.47
CA ILE A 144 1.64 11.65 6.03
C ILE A 144 2.93 11.13 5.37
N VAL A 145 4.07 11.36 6.00
CA VAL A 145 5.37 10.88 5.51
C VAL A 145 5.42 9.35 5.45
N TYR A 146 4.86 8.68 6.45
CA TYR A 146 4.73 7.22 6.49
C TYR A 146 3.83 6.70 5.35
N GLY A 147 2.66 7.31 5.14
CA GLY A 147 1.74 6.94 4.05
C GLY A 147 2.37 7.11 2.67
N LEU A 148 3.11 8.22 2.48
CA LEU A 148 3.85 8.48 1.25
C LEU A 148 4.98 7.46 1.05
N GLY A 149 5.76 7.16 2.08
CA GLY A 149 6.83 6.18 2.01
C GLY A 149 6.33 4.77 1.70
N SER A 150 5.29 4.32 2.39
CA SER A 150 4.66 3.01 2.15
C SER A 150 4.07 2.88 0.74
N GLY A 151 3.41 3.95 0.25
CA GLY A 151 2.88 4.00 -1.11
C GLY A 151 3.98 3.92 -2.17
N LEU A 152 5.05 4.70 -2.01
CA LEU A 152 6.21 4.68 -2.91
C LEU A 152 6.94 3.33 -2.86
N GLY A 153 7.05 2.71 -1.69
CA GLY A 153 7.63 1.38 -1.53
C GLY A 153 6.84 0.32 -2.30
N TRP A 154 5.51 0.36 -2.20
CA TRP A 154 4.63 -0.52 -2.96
C TRP A 154 4.71 -0.26 -4.46
N TRP A 155 4.73 1.01 -4.87
CA TRP A 155 4.89 1.41 -6.27
C TRP A 155 6.22 0.93 -6.87
N LEU A 156 7.32 1.12 -6.14
CA LEU A 156 8.64 0.63 -6.54
C LEU A 156 8.61 -0.88 -6.78
N ALA A 157 8.02 -1.64 -5.86
CA ALA A 157 7.93 -3.09 -5.95
C ALA A 157 7.17 -3.56 -7.21
N ILE A 158 5.99 -2.97 -7.49
CA ILE A 158 5.19 -3.38 -8.65
C ILE A 158 5.85 -3.02 -9.97
N VAL A 159 6.52 -1.87 -10.05
CA VAL A 159 7.24 -1.45 -11.27
C VAL A 159 8.44 -2.35 -11.54
N MET A 160 9.23 -2.68 -10.52
CA MET A 160 10.32 -3.64 -10.65
C MET A 160 9.84 -5.00 -11.13
N MET A 161 8.76 -5.50 -10.52
CA MET A 161 8.17 -6.77 -10.93
C MET A 161 7.66 -6.74 -12.37
N ALA A 162 6.99 -5.65 -12.77
CA ALA A 162 6.51 -5.49 -14.14
C ALA A 162 7.66 -5.49 -15.16
N ALA A 163 8.75 -4.80 -14.86
CA ALA A 163 9.94 -4.76 -15.71
C ALA A 163 10.59 -6.15 -15.87
N ILE A 164 10.68 -6.92 -14.78
CA ILE A 164 11.21 -8.29 -14.81
C ILE A 164 10.27 -9.20 -15.60
N ARG A 165 8.96 -9.13 -15.38
CA ARG A 165 7.99 -9.98 -16.09
C ARG A 165 7.95 -9.68 -17.58
N GLU A 166 8.05 -8.43 -17.97
CA GLU A 166 8.09 -8.03 -19.38
C GLU A 166 9.31 -8.63 -20.08
N LYS A 167 10.50 -8.61 -19.46
CA LYS A 167 11.69 -9.28 -19.97
C LYS A 167 11.58 -10.81 -19.94
N THR A 168 10.98 -11.37 -18.90
CA THR A 168 10.81 -12.81 -18.72
C THR A 168 9.88 -13.43 -19.77
N THR A 169 9.00 -12.64 -20.39
CA THR A 169 8.12 -13.09 -21.48
C THR A 169 8.92 -13.66 -22.68
N TYR A 170 10.12 -13.16 -22.90
CA TYR A 170 11.03 -13.62 -23.98
C TYR A 170 11.92 -14.80 -23.58
N SER A 171 11.85 -15.27 -22.36
CA SER A 171 12.68 -16.38 -21.84
C SER A 171 11.98 -17.72 -21.96
N HIS A 172 12.75 -18.82 -22.16
CA HIS A 172 12.25 -20.19 -22.13
C HIS A 172 11.98 -20.63 -20.69
N ILE A 173 10.75 -20.46 -20.23
CA ILE A 173 10.31 -20.91 -18.91
C ILE A 173 9.59 -22.24 -19.04
N PRO A 174 9.87 -23.25 -18.17
CA PRO A 174 9.13 -24.50 -18.11
C PRO A 174 7.63 -24.25 -17.95
N ALA A 175 6.79 -25.01 -18.65
CA ALA A 175 5.35 -24.83 -18.68
C ALA A 175 4.69 -24.87 -17.29
N ALA A 176 5.25 -25.67 -16.36
CA ALA A 176 4.76 -25.78 -14.99
C ALA A 176 4.94 -24.50 -14.14
N LEU A 177 5.92 -23.65 -14.47
CA LEU A 177 6.22 -22.41 -13.75
C LEU A 177 5.64 -21.16 -14.45
N LYS A 178 5.12 -21.32 -15.64
CA LYS A 178 4.60 -20.23 -16.45
C LYS A 178 3.33 -19.64 -15.80
N GLY A 179 3.35 -18.35 -15.48
CA GLY A 179 2.22 -17.64 -14.88
C GLY A 179 2.49 -17.17 -13.45
N PRO A 180 1.59 -17.40 -12.49
CA PRO A 180 1.78 -16.92 -11.11
C PRO A 180 2.96 -17.56 -10.40
N GLY A 181 3.35 -18.79 -10.72
CA GLY A 181 4.46 -19.48 -10.08
C GLY A 181 5.78 -18.73 -10.18
N ILE A 182 6.17 -18.30 -11.39
CA ILE A 182 7.40 -17.52 -11.57
C ILE A 182 7.33 -16.16 -10.87
N ALA A 183 6.12 -15.56 -10.80
CA ALA A 183 5.93 -14.29 -10.12
C ALA A 183 6.21 -14.40 -8.61
N PHE A 184 5.75 -15.46 -7.95
CA PHE A 184 6.04 -15.71 -6.54
C PHE A 184 7.51 -15.97 -6.27
N ILE A 185 8.17 -16.75 -7.12
CA ILE A 185 9.61 -17.03 -7.00
C ILE A 185 10.41 -15.73 -7.12
N ILE A 186 10.14 -14.92 -8.13
CA ILE A 186 10.82 -13.65 -8.34
C ILE A 186 10.56 -12.71 -7.16
N THR A 187 9.31 -12.62 -6.68
CA THR A 187 8.98 -11.78 -5.51
C THR A 187 9.74 -12.23 -4.26
N GLY A 188 9.84 -13.54 -4.03
CA GLY A 188 10.63 -14.09 -2.92
C GLY A 188 12.11 -13.74 -3.02
N LEU A 189 12.71 -13.86 -4.21
CA LEU A 189 14.11 -13.48 -4.45
C LEU A 189 14.32 -11.96 -4.25
N MET A 190 13.39 -11.13 -4.72
CA MET A 190 13.43 -9.69 -4.48
C MET A 190 13.28 -9.36 -2.99
N GLY A 191 12.42 -10.08 -2.25
CA GLY A 191 12.28 -9.95 -0.81
C GLY A 191 13.58 -10.25 -0.07
N ILE A 192 14.29 -11.33 -0.44
CA ILE A 192 15.61 -11.66 0.12
C ILE A 192 16.61 -10.54 -0.17
N ALA A 193 16.62 -9.99 -1.39
CA ALA A 193 17.51 -8.88 -1.73
C ALA A 193 17.19 -7.62 -0.89
N PHE A 194 15.92 -7.34 -0.61
CA PHE A 194 15.52 -6.21 0.25
C PHE A 194 15.84 -6.43 1.73
N MET A 195 15.97 -7.66 2.19
CA MET A 195 16.41 -7.95 3.57
C MET A 195 17.80 -7.40 3.89
N ILE A 196 18.64 -7.15 2.88
CA ILE A 196 19.96 -6.52 3.07
C ILE A 196 19.79 -5.13 3.72
N PHE A 197 18.76 -4.40 3.35
CA PHE A 197 18.48 -3.07 3.91
C PHE A 197 18.02 -3.12 5.38
N SER A 198 17.48 -4.24 5.86
CA SER A 198 17.06 -4.37 7.26
C SER A 198 18.24 -4.43 8.24
N GLY A 199 19.43 -4.75 7.75
CA GLY A 199 20.68 -4.73 8.53
C GLY A 199 21.29 -3.34 8.69
N ILE A 200 20.81 -2.35 7.96
CA ILE A 200 21.29 -0.97 8.03
C ILE A 200 20.42 -0.23 9.06
N GLN A 201 20.98 0.04 10.23
CA GLN A 201 20.32 0.89 11.22
C GLN A 201 20.55 2.36 10.81
N PHE A 202 19.46 3.02 10.46
CA PHE A 202 19.44 4.47 10.20
C PHE A 202 19.08 5.23 11.46
#